data_fe10be3fb0ea6d65e2dfecc08688021b
#
_entry.id   fe10be3fb0ea6d65e2dfecc08688021b
#
_cell.length_a   1.000
_cell.length_b   1.000
_cell.length_c   1.000
_cell.angle_alpha   90.00
_cell.angle_beta   90.00
_cell.angle_gamma   90.00
#
_symmetry.space_group_name_H-M   'P 1'
#
loop_
_entity.id
_entity.type
_entity.pdbx_description
1 polymer ?
#
loop_
_entity_poly.entity_id
_entity_poly.type
_entity_poly.pdbx_seq_one_letter_code
_entity_poly.pdbx_strand_id
1 'polypeptide(L)'
;MGEAWELSVEPDFPSRIVDGPTLDEVLRADPALLGKEAPLGSTALLVKLIDAADDLSVQIHPSDTDPALAAEESGKPEAWYIIGAEPGSGLYLGFRDGVSRQDIEMAIDREGAVDALMSFVPVSPGDLFLIEPGTPHAIGKGVLLLEPQRVSPGKRGITYRYWDWNRRYDATGRLDPGGKARAIHRERALSVTSWDGPRGDALLERVRHRAGPAAKDGTASLETLVGDCAPIGSEVFFLQRLAGSGDLALPADDRLRSLTVLDGGVTLHDGDTVLELARGQTAALPACLGPLRVELDVAHAMLCTLA
;
A
#
# COMPACT_ATOMS: atom_id res chain seq x y z
N MET A 1 -14.97 0.66 -7.06
CA MET A 1 -13.62 0.81 -6.49
C MET A 1 -12.96 1.97 -7.17
N GLY A 2 -12.50 2.95 -6.41
CA GLY A 2 -11.59 3.99 -6.85
C GLY A 2 -10.15 3.56 -6.50
N GLU A 3 -9.23 3.66 -7.44
CA GLU A 3 -7.80 3.41 -7.23
C GLU A 3 -7.01 4.49 -7.96
N ALA A 4 -6.15 5.22 -7.25
CA ALA A 4 -5.25 6.19 -7.80
C ALA A 4 -3.80 5.77 -7.52
N TRP A 5 -2.96 5.76 -8.56
CA TRP A 5 -1.54 5.42 -8.48
C TRP A 5 -0.74 6.70 -8.34
N GLU A 6 -0.50 7.07 -7.09
CA GLU A 6 0.03 8.37 -6.70
C GLU A 6 1.53 8.50 -7.02
N LEU A 7 2.31 7.46 -6.73
CA LEU A 7 3.71 7.35 -7.13
C LEU A 7 3.93 5.98 -7.77
N SER A 8 4.25 5.96 -9.07
CA SER A 8 4.39 4.72 -9.83
C SER A 8 5.38 4.87 -10.98
N VAL A 9 6.21 3.84 -11.14
CA VAL A 9 7.06 3.63 -12.31
C VAL A 9 6.61 2.41 -13.14
N GLU A 10 5.46 1.85 -12.80
CA GLU A 10 4.87 0.73 -13.53
C GLU A 10 4.52 1.14 -14.98
N PRO A 11 4.89 0.34 -15.99
CA PRO A 11 4.72 0.72 -17.38
C PRO A 11 3.27 1.00 -17.81
N ASP A 12 2.31 0.26 -17.20
CA ASP A 12 0.89 0.39 -17.54
C ASP A 12 0.23 1.60 -16.85
N PHE A 13 0.78 2.04 -15.72
CA PHE A 13 0.24 3.12 -14.88
C PHE A 13 1.35 4.04 -14.35
N PRO A 14 2.16 4.66 -15.22
CA PRO A 14 3.26 5.52 -14.78
C PRO A 14 2.75 6.86 -14.26
N SER A 15 3.26 7.31 -13.12
CA SER A 15 3.09 8.70 -12.68
C SER A 15 3.84 9.64 -13.63
N ARG A 16 3.28 10.84 -13.85
CA ARG A 16 3.89 11.88 -14.67
C ARG A 16 4.24 13.09 -13.81
N ILE A 17 5.36 13.70 -14.11
CA ILE A 17 5.67 15.04 -13.59
C ILE A 17 4.68 16.01 -14.25
N VAL A 18 4.26 17.02 -13.52
CA VAL A 18 3.30 18.00 -14.03
C VAL A 18 3.82 18.58 -15.35
N ASP A 19 3.01 18.47 -16.42
CA ASP A 19 3.32 18.91 -17.77
C ASP A 19 4.63 18.35 -18.36
N GLY A 20 5.07 17.16 -17.87
CA GLY A 20 6.39 16.62 -18.17
C GLY A 20 6.42 15.11 -18.50
N PRO A 21 7.63 14.55 -18.46
CA PRO A 21 7.89 13.13 -18.68
C PRO A 21 7.28 12.25 -17.57
N THR A 22 7.37 10.94 -17.74
CA THR A 22 7.05 10.00 -16.66
C THR A 22 8.07 10.09 -15.53
N LEU A 23 7.65 9.74 -14.32
CA LEU A 23 8.56 9.65 -13.18
C LEU A 23 9.74 8.73 -13.46
N ASP A 24 9.49 7.56 -14.08
CA ASP A 24 10.55 6.59 -14.44
C ASP A 24 11.60 7.19 -15.39
N GLU A 25 11.17 7.97 -16.41
CA GLU A 25 12.09 8.66 -17.32
C GLU A 25 12.99 9.67 -16.59
N VAL A 26 12.42 10.41 -15.63
CA VAL A 26 13.17 11.38 -14.82
C VAL A 26 14.18 10.69 -13.91
N LEU A 27 13.76 9.63 -13.20
CA LEU A 27 14.62 8.90 -12.26
C LEU A 27 15.77 8.18 -12.98
N ARG A 28 15.52 7.63 -14.18
CA ARG A 28 16.57 7.00 -14.99
C ARG A 28 17.56 7.99 -15.57
N ALA A 29 17.12 9.22 -15.85
CA ALA A 29 17.99 10.27 -16.39
C ALA A 29 18.97 10.82 -15.33
N ASP A 30 18.59 10.81 -14.04
CA ASP A 30 19.41 11.31 -12.95
C ASP A 30 19.36 10.37 -11.72
N PRO A 31 20.30 9.43 -11.60
CA PRO A 31 20.37 8.52 -10.45
C PRO A 31 20.57 9.19 -9.08
N ALA A 32 21.00 10.46 -9.03
CA ALA A 32 21.11 11.21 -7.76
C ALA A 32 19.75 11.40 -7.08
N LEU A 33 18.67 11.39 -7.85
CA LEU A 33 17.29 11.49 -7.34
C LEU A 33 16.87 10.26 -6.53
N LEU A 34 17.47 9.09 -6.81
CA LEU A 34 17.16 7.80 -6.20
C LEU A 34 17.90 7.54 -4.88
N GLY A 35 19.07 8.16 -4.70
CA GLY A 35 19.90 7.90 -3.54
C GLY A 35 20.25 6.41 -3.37
N LYS A 36 19.84 5.79 -2.27
CA LYS A 36 20.08 4.36 -2.01
C LYS A 36 19.49 3.41 -3.06
N GLU A 37 18.44 3.81 -3.75
CA GLU A 37 17.84 3.01 -4.82
C GLU A 37 18.56 3.17 -6.18
N ALA A 38 19.57 4.04 -6.30
CA ALA A 38 20.31 4.27 -7.55
C ALA A 38 20.82 2.98 -8.24
N PRO A 39 21.30 1.95 -7.52
CA PRO A 39 21.69 0.68 -8.14
C PRO A 39 20.56 -0.07 -8.85
N LEU A 40 19.30 0.23 -8.51
CA LEU A 40 18.12 -0.36 -9.15
C LEU A 40 17.77 0.33 -10.48
N GLY A 41 18.33 1.53 -10.74
CA GLY A 41 18.09 2.34 -11.94
C GLY A 41 16.71 3.00 -11.99
N SER A 42 15.84 2.78 -11.01
CA SER A 42 14.55 3.42 -10.77
C SER A 42 14.09 3.10 -9.36
N THR A 43 12.91 3.60 -8.92
CA THR A 43 12.38 3.29 -7.59
C THR A 43 11.60 1.98 -7.58
N ALA A 44 11.70 1.25 -6.46
CA ALA A 44 10.83 0.12 -6.17
C ALA A 44 9.57 0.53 -5.36
N LEU A 45 9.46 1.79 -4.94
CA LEU A 45 8.30 2.29 -4.22
C LEU A 45 7.13 2.53 -5.18
N LEU A 46 6.00 1.94 -4.86
CA LEU A 46 4.69 2.21 -5.46
C LEU A 46 3.75 2.69 -4.35
N VAL A 47 3.03 3.79 -4.56
CA VAL A 47 2.06 4.31 -3.60
C VAL A 47 0.70 4.49 -4.28
N LYS A 48 -0.34 3.98 -3.64
CA LYS A 48 -1.72 4.07 -4.13
C LYS A 48 -2.65 4.64 -3.06
N LEU A 49 -3.73 5.27 -3.52
CA LEU A 49 -4.93 5.52 -2.75
C LEU A 49 -6.01 4.55 -3.22
N ILE A 50 -6.65 3.87 -2.28
CA ILE A 50 -7.72 2.90 -2.57
C ILE A 50 -8.98 3.30 -1.81
N ASP A 51 -10.08 3.49 -2.58
CA ASP A 51 -11.43 3.69 -2.06
C ASP A 51 -12.28 2.45 -2.41
N ALA A 52 -12.54 1.63 -1.41
CA ALA A 52 -13.22 0.36 -1.57
C ALA A 52 -14.75 0.53 -1.52
N ALA A 53 -15.37 0.93 -2.63
CA ALA A 53 -16.83 1.01 -2.74
C ALA A 53 -17.54 -0.35 -2.63
N ASP A 54 -16.79 -1.46 -2.74
CA ASP A 54 -17.24 -2.85 -2.54
C ASP A 54 -16.07 -3.69 -2.03
N ASP A 55 -16.33 -4.88 -1.47
CA ASP A 55 -15.26 -5.78 -1.04
C ASP A 55 -14.31 -6.11 -2.20
N LEU A 56 -13.01 -5.96 -2.00
CA LEU A 56 -12.02 -6.34 -3.00
C LEU A 56 -11.84 -7.85 -3.03
N SER A 57 -11.29 -8.40 -4.12
CA SER A 57 -11.04 -9.84 -4.20
C SER A 57 -10.11 -10.31 -3.08
N VAL A 58 -10.35 -11.52 -2.58
CA VAL A 58 -9.40 -12.20 -1.69
C VAL A 58 -8.17 -12.58 -2.50
N GLN A 59 -7.01 -12.11 -2.06
CA GLN A 59 -5.76 -12.22 -2.79
C GLN A 59 -4.57 -12.50 -1.87
N ILE A 60 -3.45 -12.82 -2.49
CA ILE A 60 -2.18 -13.09 -1.82
C ILE A 60 -1.02 -12.75 -2.76
N HIS A 61 0.12 -12.37 -2.18
CA HIS A 61 1.33 -12.06 -2.92
C HIS A 61 2.45 -13.06 -2.59
N PRO A 62 3.26 -13.46 -3.59
CA PRO A 62 4.49 -14.23 -3.34
C PRO A 62 5.58 -13.35 -2.73
N SER A 63 6.59 -13.96 -2.13
CA SER A 63 7.85 -13.28 -1.82
C SER A 63 8.71 -13.13 -3.08
N ASP A 64 9.71 -12.23 -3.07
CA ASP A 64 10.68 -12.11 -4.18
C ASP A 64 11.52 -13.37 -4.39
N THR A 65 11.59 -14.22 -3.38
CA THR A 65 12.34 -15.48 -3.41
C THR A 65 11.49 -16.67 -3.85
N ASP A 66 10.23 -16.48 -4.25
CA ASP A 66 9.39 -17.55 -4.78
C ASP A 66 10.03 -18.09 -6.08
N PRO A 67 10.45 -19.37 -6.12
CA PRO A 67 11.15 -19.93 -7.27
C PRO A 67 10.29 -20.04 -8.54
N ALA A 68 9.01 -19.80 -8.42
CA ALA A 68 8.09 -19.86 -9.55
C ALA A 68 7.74 -18.48 -10.13
N LEU A 69 8.37 -17.40 -9.63
CA LEU A 69 8.33 -16.10 -10.29
C LEU A 69 9.12 -16.13 -11.58
N ALA A 70 8.57 -15.57 -12.64
CA ALA A 70 9.31 -15.30 -13.86
C ALA A 70 10.32 -14.16 -13.66
N ALA A 71 11.26 -13.98 -14.59
CA ALA A 71 12.31 -12.97 -14.48
C ALA A 71 11.75 -11.53 -14.42
N GLU A 72 10.61 -11.31 -15.09
CA GLU A 72 9.86 -10.05 -15.15
C GLU A 72 8.84 -9.88 -14.03
N GLU A 73 8.81 -10.77 -13.05
CA GLU A 73 7.87 -10.77 -11.93
C GLU A 73 8.59 -10.46 -10.61
N SER A 74 7.85 -9.89 -9.67
CA SER A 74 8.32 -9.51 -8.33
C SER A 74 7.30 -9.93 -7.28
N GLY A 75 7.77 -10.23 -6.09
CA GLY A 75 6.96 -10.21 -4.89
C GLY A 75 6.36 -8.81 -4.67
N LYS A 76 5.42 -8.73 -3.73
CA LYS A 76 4.72 -7.46 -3.47
C LYS A 76 4.34 -7.33 -1.99
N PRO A 77 5.29 -7.06 -1.09
CA PRO A 77 4.96 -6.63 0.26
C PRO A 77 4.23 -5.29 0.23
N GLU A 78 3.29 -5.11 1.15
CA GLU A 78 2.40 -3.95 1.20
C GLU A 78 2.29 -3.41 2.63
N ALA A 79 1.98 -2.12 2.74
CA ALA A 79 1.50 -1.52 3.97
C ALA A 79 0.17 -0.80 3.70
N TRP A 80 -0.75 -0.81 4.67
CA TRP A 80 -2.04 -0.17 4.55
C TRP A 80 -2.26 0.82 5.70
N TYR A 81 -2.27 2.11 5.39
CA TYR A 81 -2.64 3.15 6.35
C TYR A 81 -4.11 3.52 6.15
N ILE A 82 -4.94 3.29 7.17
CA ILE A 82 -6.38 3.58 7.09
C ILE A 82 -6.63 5.08 7.23
N ILE A 83 -7.17 5.69 6.18
CA ILE A 83 -7.53 7.11 6.13
C ILE A 83 -8.96 7.29 6.63
N GLY A 84 -9.85 6.39 6.23
CA GLY A 84 -11.26 6.42 6.59
C GLY A 84 -11.89 5.03 6.55
N ALA A 85 -12.97 4.85 7.31
CA ALA A 85 -13.76 3.63 7.30
C ALA A 85 -15.22 3.95 7.59
N GLU A 86 -16.14 3.38 6.83
CA GLU A 86 -17.57 3.43 7.12
C GLU A 86 -17.88 2.57 8.38
N PRO A 87 -18.96 2.83 9.09
CA PRO A 87 -19.37 2.00 10.22
C PRO A 87 -19.50 0.52 9.83
N GLY A 88 -18.77 -0.35 10.52
CA GLY A 88 -18.75 -1.80 10.26
C GLY A 88 -17.78 -2.26 9.17
N SER A 89 -17.07 -1.35 8.52
CA SER A 89 -16.01 -1.69 7.56
C SER A 89 -14.79 -2.29 8.22
N GLY A 90 -14.04 -3.08 7.47
CA GLY A 90 -12.84 -3.74 7.95
C GLY A 90 -12.05 -4.42 6.85
N LEU A 91 -11.09 -5.22 7.27
CA LEU A 91 -10.21 -6.00 6.40
C LEU A 91 -10.44 -7.49 6.66
N TYR A 92 -10.23 -8.29 5.65
CA TYR A 92 -10.10 -9.75 5.79
C TYR A 92 -8.61 -10.07 5.82
N LEU A 93 -8.08 -10.55 6.96
CA LEU A 93 -6.65 -10.78 7.16
C LEU A 93 -6.39 -12.20 7.66
N GLY A 94 -5.70 -12.99 6.83
CA GLY A 94 -5.37 -14.37 7.15
C GLY A 94 -6.59 -15.27 7.29
N PHE A 95 -6.33 -16.56 7.39
CA PHE A 95 -7.36 -17.54 7.70
C PHE A 95 -7.58 -17.66 9.20
N ARG A 96 -8.80 -18.02 9.60
CA ARG A 96 -9.14 -18.30 11.00
C ARG A 96 -8.36 -19.49 11.54
N ASP A 97 -8.25 -19.56 12.85
CA ASP A 97 -7.69 -20.72 13.54
C ASP A 97 -8.45 -22.01 13.15
N GLY A 98 -7.69 -23.07 12.96
CA GLY A 98 -8.22 -24.38 12.57
C GLY A 98 -8.58 -24.55 11.10
N VAL A 99 -8.56 -23.48 10.28
CA VAL A 99 -8.81 -23.59 8.83
C VAL A 99 -7.64 -24.29 8.16
N SER A 100 -7.89 -25.41 7.51
CA SER A 100 -6.88 -26.16 6.77
C SER A 100 -6.81 -25.71 5.30
N ARG A 101 -5.72 -26.12 4.64
CA ARG A 101 -5.60 -25.98 3.17
C ARG A 101 -6.79 -26.63 2.45
N GLN A 102 -7.21 -27.81 2.91
CA GLN A 102 -8.33 -28.55 2.30
C GLN A 102 -9.65 -27.79 2.42
N ASP A 103 -9.89 -27.08 3.52
CA ASP A 103 -11.11 -26.27 3.69
C ASP A 103 -11.16 -25.14 2.64
N ILE A 104 -10.04 -24.50 2.38
CA ILE A 104 -9.93 -23.44 1.35
C ILE A 104 -10.11 -24.02 -0.05
N GLU A 105 -9.47 -25.15 -0.34
CA GLU A 105 -9.64 -25.86 -1.61
C GLU A 105 -11.10 -26.19 -1.85
N MET A 106 -11.78 -26.76 -0.86
CA MET A 106 -13.21 -27.10 -0.95
C MET A 106 -14.09 -25.85 -1.11
N ALA A 107 -13.77 -24.75 -0.41
CA ALA A 107 -14.53 -23.51 -0.55
C ALA A 107 -14.43 -22.95 -1.97
N ILE A 108 -13.23 -22.91 -2.54
CA ILE A 108 -13.02 -22.44 -3.93
C ILE A 108 -13.75 -23.35 -4.92
N ASP A 109 -13.58 -24.66 -4.80
CA ASP A 109 -14.12 -25.65 -5.76
C ASP A 109 -15.67 -25.68 -5.77
N ARG A 110 -16.30 -25.30 -4.65
CA ARG A 110 -17.77 -25.26 -4.51
C ARG A 110 -18.35 -23.87 -4.77
N GLU A 111 -17.57 -22.91 -5.25
CA GLU A 111 -17.95 -21.50 -5.32
C GLU A 111 -18.50 -20.99 -3.97
N GLY A 112 -17.93 -21.49 -2.87
CA GLY A 112 -18.35 -21.19 -1.51
C GLY A 112 -17.85 -19.84 -1.02
N ALA A 113 -18.22 -19.51 0.21
CA ALA A 113 -17.85 -18.26 0.87
C ALA A 113 -16.44 -18.39 1.50
N VAL A 114 -15.42 -17.95 0.81
CA VAL A 114 -14.02 -17.97 1.31
C VAL A 114 -13.84 -16.99 2.48
N ASP A 115 -14.57 -15.87 2.47
CA ASP A 115 -14.58 -14.87 3.56
C ASP A 115 -14.99 -15.47 4.91
N ALA A 116 -15.89 -16.46 4.92
CA ALA A 116 -16.28 -17.17 6.14
C ALA A 116 -15.13 -17.93 6.80
N LEU A 117 -14.06 -18.21 6.06
CA LEU A 117 -12.85 -18.88 6.54
C LEU A 117 -11.73 -17.88 6.92
N MET A 118 -11.94 -16.58 6.68
CA MET A 118 -11.00 -15.52 6.97
C MET A 118 -11.31 -14.80 8.29
N SER A 119 -10.30 -14.17 8.87
CA SER A 119 -10.46 -13.29 10.03
C SER A 119 -10.90 -11.91 9.55
N PHE A 120 -12.11 -11.47 9.95
CA PHE A 120 -12.55 -10.09 9.69
C PHE A 120 -12.06 -9.17 10.81
N VAL A 121 -11.37 -8.10 10.45
CA VAL A 121 -10.73 -7.14 11.35
C VAL A 121 -11.36 -5.76 11.16
N PRO A 122 -12.20 -5.30 12.10
CA PRO A 122 -12.69 -3.92 12.08
C PRO A 122 -11.54 -2.91 12.14
N VAL A 123 -11.64 -1.84 11.35
CA VAL A 123 -10.59 -0.82 11.27
C VAL A 123 -11.11 0.56 11.64
N SER A 124 -10.17 1.43 12.00
CA SER A 124 -10.41 2.83 12.29
C SER A 124 -9.35 3.72 11.63
N PRO A 125 -9.65 4.98 11.33
CA PRO A 125 -8.64 5.92 10.84
C PRO A 125 -7.41 5.96 11.76
N GLY A 126 -6.21 5.89 11.16
CA GLY A 126 -4.93 5.81 11.85
C GLY A 126 -4.43 4.40 12.16
N ASP A 127 -5.23 3.36 11.91
CA ASP A 127 -4.69 1.99 11.91
C ASP A 127 -3.71 1.80 10.74
N LEU A 128 -2.64 1.08 11.00
CA LEU A 128 -1.63 0.71 10.01
C LEU A 128 -1.42 -0.80 10.05
N PHE A 129 -1.37 -1.42 8.88
CA PHE A 129 -1.13 -2.86 8.73
C PHE A 129 0.05 -3.09 7.79
N LEU A 130 0.92 -4.03 8.15
CA LEU A 130 2.01 -4.48 7.31
C LEU A 130 1.67 -5.87 6.76
N ILE A 131 1.47 -5.97 5.45
CA ILE A 131 1.02 -7.19 4.78
C ILE A 131 2.21 -7.91 4.18
N GLU A 132 2.66 -8.94 4.88
CA GLU A 132 3.76 -9.78 4.41
C GLU A 132 3.30 -10.70 3.25
N PRO A 133 4.20 -10.99 2.30
CA PRO A 133 3.99 -12.06 1.34
C PRO A 133 3.55 -13.36 2.03
N GLY A 134 2.65 -14.09 1.39
CA GLY A 134 2.12 -15.33 1.97
C GLY A 134 0.94 -15.15 2.93
N THR A 135 0.47 -13.91 3.15
CA THR A 135 -0.71 -13.60 3.95
C THR A 135 -1.93 -13.39 3.05
N PRO A 136 -2.96 -14.26 3.09
CA PRO A 136 -4.22 -14.02 2.38
C PRO A 136 -4.93 -12.79 2.94
N HIS A 137 -5.45 -11.93 2.07
CA HIS A 137 -6.08 -10.68 2.50
C HIS A 137 -7.13 -10.17 1.51
N ALA A 138 -8.03 -9.30 2.00
CA ALA A 138 -8.89 -8.46 1.18
C ALA A 138 -9.24 -7.16 1.92
N ILE A 139 -9.39 -6.09 1.17
CA ILE A 139 -9.91 -4.82 1.67
C ILE A 139 -11.43 -4.89 1.60
N GLY A 140 -12.11 -4.70 2.74
CA GLY A 140 -13.55 -4.70 2.81
C GLY A 140 -14.17 -3.39 2.34
N LYS A 141 -15.43 -3.46 1.95
CA LYS A 141 -16.23 -2.32 1.52
C LYS A 141 -16.21 -1.17 2.54
N GLY A 142 -16.15 0.07 2.05
CA GLY A 142 -16.20 1.29 2.85
C GLY A 142 -14.87 1.67 3.50
N VAL A 143 -13.78 0.99 3.18
CA VAL A 143 -12.43 1.34 3.62
C VAL A 143 -11.76 2.26 2.60
N LEU A 144 -11.21 3.38 3.10
CA LEU A 144 -10.32 4.28 2.35
C LEU A 144 -8.93 4.18 2.97
N LEU A 145 -7.92 3.87 2.17
CA LEU A 145 -6.55 3.69 2.65
C LEU A 145 -5.48 4.19 1.68
N LEU A 146 -4.29 4.47 2.22
CA LEU A 146 -3.06 4.65 1.47
C LEU A 146 -2.28 3.33 1.51
N GLU A 147 -1.83 2.88 0.34
CA GLU A 147 -1.14 1.60 0.14
C GLU A 147 0.26 1.80 -0.46
N PRO A 148 1.30 1.96 0.36
CA PRO A 148 2.67 1.77 -0.09
C PRO A 148 2.93 0.29 -0.40
N GLN A 149 3.55 0.03 -1.54
CA GLN A 149 3.96 -1.30 -2.00
C GLN A 149 5.42 -1.26 -2.44
N ARG A 150 6.13 -2.37 -2.34
CA ARG A 150 7.44 -2.53 -2.95
C ARG A 150 7.33 -3.50 -4.14
N VAL A 151 7.65 -2.98 -5.32
CA VAL A 151 7.70 -3.74 -6.57
C VAL A 151 9.05 -3.47 -7.23
N SER A 152 9.82 -4.49 -7.53
CA SER A 152 11.14 -4.31 -8.16
C SER A 152 11.01 -3.56 -9.49
N PRO A 153 11.83 -2.53 -9.77
CA PRO A 153 11.72 -1.73 -10.99
C PRO A 153 11.81 -2.57 -12.26
N GLY A 154 10.95 -2.25 -13.23
CA GLY A 154 10.86 -2.99 -14.49
C GLY A 154 10.24 -4.37 -14.38
N LYS A 155 9.76 -4.75 -13.21
CA LYS A 155 9.04 -6.00 -12.97
C LYS A 155 7.58 -5.73 -12.62
N ARG A 156 6.75 -6.75 -12.77
CA ARG A 156 5.34 -6.72 -12.39
C ARG A 156 5.16 -7.33 -11.00
N GLY A 157 4.58 -6.59 -10.08
CA GLY A 157 4.17 -7.09 -8.76
C GLY A 157 3.04 -8.12 -8.88
N ILE A 158 3.27 -9.35 -8.39
CA ILE A 158 2.34 -10.45 -8.62
C ILE A 158 1.25 -10.50 -7.55
N THR A 159 0.02 -10.65 -8.03
CA THR A 159 -1.18 -10.91 -7.23
C THR A 159 -1.83 -12.21 -7.66
N TYR A 160 -1.98 -13.15 -6.73
CA TYR A 160 -2.77 -14.35 -6.94
C TYR A 160 -4.12 -14.19 -6.26
N ARG A 161 -5.21 -14.36 -7.04
CA ARG A 161 -6.59 -14.24 -6.55
C ARG A 161 -7.09 -15.59 -6.09
N TYR A 162 -7.52 -15.64 -4.82
CA TYR A 162 -8.21 -16.79 -4.24
C TYR A 162 -9.69 -16.83 -4.62
N TRP A 163 -10.36 -15.67 -4.55
CA TRP A 163 -11.81 -15.59 -4.69
C TRP A 163 -12.23 -14.15 -4.99
N ASP A 164 -13.35 -14.00 -5.67
CA ASP A 164 -13.88 -12.71 -6.08
C ASP A 164 -15.39 -12.58 -5.80
N TRP A 165 -15.83 -13.06 -4.64
CA TRP A 165 -17.23 -12.98 -4.18
C TRP A 165 -18.21 -13.60 -5.19
N ASN A 166 -17.78 -14.57 -5.99
CA ASN A 166 -18.51 -15.18 -7.09
C ASN A 166 -19.07 -14.17 -8.11
N ARG A 167 -18.48 -12.98 -8.19
CA ARG A 167 -18.87 -11.91 -9.09
C ARG A 167 -18.57 -12.26 -10.54
N ARG A 168 -19.43 -11.77 -11.41
CA ARG A 168 -19.28 -11.88 -12.86
C ARG A 168 -19.37 -10.48 -13.48
N TYR A 169 -18.72 -10.31 -14.62
CA TYR A 169 -18.55 -9.01 -15.26
C TYR A 169 -18.82 -9.12 -16.75
N ASP A 170 -19.42 -8.08 -17.33
CA ASP A 170 -19.54 -7.91 -18.77
C ASP A 170 -18.18 -7.56 -19.42
N ALA A 171 -18.19 -7.38 -20.75
CA ALA A 171 -16.98 -7.02 -21.51
C ALA A 171 -16.43 -5.62 -21.14
N THR A 172 -17.21 -4.77 -20.46
CA THR A 172 -16.80 -3.44 -20.01
C THR A 172 -16.32 -3.43 -18.56
N GLY A 173 -16.30 -4.59 -17.88
CA GLY A 173 -15.90 -4.71 -16.48
C GLY A 173 -16.98 -4.34 -15.47
N ARG A 174 -18.24 -4.18 -15.88
CA ARG A 174 -19.37 -3.94 -14.97
C ARG A 174 -19.94 -5.26 -14.47
N LEU A 175 -20.45 -5.24 -13.23
CA LEU A 175 -21.14 -6.38 -12.65
C LEU A 175 -22.30 -6.82 -13.55
N ASP A 176 -22.28 -8.09 -13.95
CA ASP A 176 -23.31 -8.74 -14.77
C ASP A 176 -23.43 -10.20 -14.38
N PRO A 177 -24.56 -10.65 -13.82
CA PRO A 177 -24.79 -12.07 -13.48
C PRO A 177 -24.61 -13.03 -14.68
N GLY A 178 -24.87 -12.56 -15.90
CA GLY A 178 -24.66 -13.33 -17.15
C GLY A 178 -23.24 -13.24 -17.70
N GLY A 179 -22.39 -12.44 -17.09
CA GLY A 179 -21.01 -12.19 -17.52
C GLY A 179 -20.03 -13.31 -17.17
N LYS A 180 -18.74 -13.00 -17.22
CA LYS A 180 -17.64 -13.92 -16.90
C LYS A 180 -17.03 -13.59 -15.55
N ALA A 181 -16.71 -14.62 -14.76
CA ALA A 181 -15.91 -14.48 -13.55
C ALA A 181 -14.46 -14.10 -13.90
N ARG A 182 -13.81 -13.32 -13.01
CA ARG A 182 -12.36 -13.10 -13.10
C ARG A 182 -11.60 -14.39 -12.84
N ALA A 183 -10.40 -14.52 -13.41
CA ALA A 183 -9.56 -15.68 -13.21
C ALA A 183 -9.19 -15.84 -11.72
N ILE A 184 -9.33 -17.07 -11.23
CA ILE A 184 -8.87 -17.50 -9.90
C ILE A 184 -7.53 -18.23 -10.09
N HIS A 185 -6.55 -17.91 -9.28
CA HIS A 185 -5.18 -18.44 -9.37
C HIS A 185 -4.96 -19.52 -8.29
N ARG A 186 -5.91 -20.47 -8.15
CA ARG A 186 -6.02 -21.43 -7.05
C ARG A 186 -4.68 -22.07 -6.66
N GLU A 187 -4.03 -22.75 -7.58
CA GLU A 187 -2.80 -23.50 -7.29
C GLU A 187 -1.66 -22.58 -6.83
N ARG A 188 -1.51 -21.43 -7.49
CA ARG A 188 -0.47 -20.45 -7.16
C ARG A 188 -0.75 -19.80 -5.81
N ALA A 189 -1.99 -19.39 -5.56
CA ALA A 189 -2.40 -18.82 -4.28
C ALA A 189 -2.14 -19.79 -3.12
N LEU A 190 -2.56 -21.05 -3.27
CA LEU A 190 -2.31 -22.07 -2.27
C LEU A 190 -0.83 -22.38 -2.05
N SER A 191 0.00 -22.30 -3.11
CA SER A 191 1.43 -22.62 -3.01
C SER A 191 2.23 -21.56 -2.25
N VAL A 192 1.83 -20.28 -2.33
CA VAL A 192 2.54 -19.17 -1.66
C VAL A 192 1.97 -18.84 -0.28
N THR A 193 0.92 -19.51 0.16
CA THR A 193 0.32 -19.28 1.48
C THR A 193 1.22 -19.76 2.61
N SER A 194 1.41 -18.92 3.61
CA SER A 194 2.11 -19.25 4.87
C SER A 194 1.20 -20.10 5.77
N TRP A 195 1.12 -21.42 5.49
CA TRP A 195 0.21 -22.33 6.23
C TRP A 195 0.55 -22.50 7.70
N ASP A 196 1.81 -22.40 8.06
CA ASP A 196 2.32 -22.54 9.44
C ASP A 196 2.51 -21.17 10.14
N GLY A 197 2.12 -20.08 9.48
CA GLY A 197 2.21 -18.73 10.03
C GLY A 197 1.19 -18.43 11.12
N PRO A 198 1.33 -17.31 11.83
CA PRO A 198 0.38 -16.89 12.85
C PRO A 198 -1.01 -16.64 12.24
N ARG A 199 -2.06 -16.83 13.05
CA ARG A 199 -3.47 -16.66 12.65
C ARG A 199 -4.24 -15.91 13.75
N GLY A 200 -5.44 -15.47 13.39
CA GLY A 200 -6.32 -14.79 14.35
C GLY A 200 -5.62 -13.63 15.06
N ASP A 201 -5.74 -13.57 16.37
CA ASP A 201 -5.16 -12.50 17.20
C ASP A 201 -3.62 -12.46 17.10
N ALA A 202 -2.95 -13.60 17.00
CA ALA A 202 -1.49 -13.65 16.86
C ALA A 202 -0.99 -13.04 15.54
N LEU A 203 -1.74 -13.21 14.45
CA LEU A 203 -1.45 -12.52 13.19
C LEU A 203 -1.69 -11.02 13.36
N LEU A 204 -2.81 -10.65 13.97
CA LEU A 204 -3.18 -9.25 14.15
C LEU A 204 -2.18 -8.49 15.03
N GLU A 205 -1.71 -9.07 16.11
CA GLU A 205 -0.63 -8.52 16.96
C GLU A 205 0.67 -8.31 16.16
N ARG A 206 0.94 -9.19 15.23
CA ARG A 206 2.13 -9.10 14.38
C ARG A 206 2.03 -7.99 13.33
N VAL A 207 0.89 -7.82 12.66
CA VAL A 207 0.78 -6.98 11.46
C VAL A 207 0.16 -5.61 11.71
N ARG A 208 -0.60 -5.44 12.82
CA ARG A 208 -1.31 -4.19 13.12
C ARG A 208 -0.49 -3.26 14.00
N HIS A 209 -0.30 -2.05 13.54
CA HIS A 209 0.29 -0.94 14.29
C HIS A 209 -0.78 0.13 14.53
N ARG A 210 -0.98 0.55 15.77
CA ARG A 210 -1.97 1.59 16.11
C ARG A 210 -1.26 2.91 16.34
N ALA A 211 -1.29 3.78 15.34
CA ALA A 211 -0.84 5.14 15.48
C ALA A 211 -1.91 6.08 16.07
N GLY A 212 -3.18 5.62 16.11
CA GLY A 212 -4.32 6.47 16.43
C GLY A 212 -4.63 7.51 15.36
N PRO A 213 -5.73 8.27 15.50
CA PRO A 213 -6.07 9.32 14.57
C PRO A 213 -5.02 10.45 14.60
N ALA A 214 -4.78 11.09 13.45
CA ALA A 214 -3.92 12.26 13.37
C ALA A 214 -4.56 13.46 14.10
N ALA A 215 -3.82 14.08 15.00
CA ALA A 215 -4.25 15.31 15.66
C ALA A 215 -4.04 16.49 14.70
N LYS A 216 -5.13 16.99 14.10
CA LYS A 216 -5.06 18.08 13.10
C LYS A 216 -5.11 19.48 13.71
N ASP A 217 -5.67 19.59 14.89
CA ASP A 217 -5.82 20.84 15.67
C ASP A 217 -4.62 21.13 16.59
N GLY A 218 -3.61 20.24 16.56
CA GLY A 218 -2.38 20.36 17.33
C GLY A 218 -1.27 21.11 16.60
N THR A 219 -0.14 21.31 17.29
CA THR A 219 1.11 21.82 16.69
C THR A 219 1.63 20.84 15.64
N ALA A 220 2.24 21.34 14.58
CA ALA A 220 2.87 20.54 13.53
C ALA A 220 3.81 19.48 14.11
N SER A 221 3.64 18.24 13.69
CA SER A 221 4.39 17.09 14.17
C SER A 221 4.79 16.15 13.03
N LEU A 222 5.93 15.51 13.18
CA LEU A 222 6.44 14.43 12.35
C LEU A 222 6.60 13.19 13.22
N GLU A 223 5.86 12.13 12.92
CA GLU A 223 5.84 10.90 13.70
C GLU A 223 6.25 9.70 12.84
N THR A 224 7.22 8.92 13.29
CA THR A 224 7.60 7.67 12.62
C THR A 224 6.62 6.56 13.04
N LEU A 225 5.93 5.99 12.07
CA LEU A 225 4.98 4.89 12.26
C LEU A 225 5.64 3.53 12.01
N VAL A 226 6.47 3.43 10.98
CA VAL A 226 7.30 2.25 10.65
C VAL A 226 8.72 2.73 10.44
N GLY A 227 9.66 2.11 11.10
CA GLY A 227 11.08 2.43 11.05
C GLY A 227 11.88 1.43 11.86
N ASP A 228 13.10 1.79 12.26
CA ASP A 228 14.07 0.90 12.92
C ASP A 228 13.56 0.18 14.18
N CYS A 229 12.46 0.63 14.76
CA CYS A 229 11.85 0.03 15.96
C CYS A 229 10.61 -0.80 15.67
N ALA A 230 10.15 -0.88 14.43
CA ALA A 230 8.98 -1.68 14.09
C ALA A 230 9.36 -3.16 13.97
N PRO A 231 8.60 -4.10 14.57
CA PRO A 231 8.97 -5.51 14.59
C PRO A 231 8.89 -6.18 13.22
N ILE A 232 8.15 -5.61 12.26
CA ILE A 232 7.92 -6.19 10.93
C ILE A 232 7.74 -5.07 9.92
N GLY A 233 8.28 -5.26 8.71
CA GLY A 233 8.18 -4.32 7.60
C GLY A 233 9.17 -3.17 7.65
N SER A 234 9.91 -2.99 8.75
CA SER A 234 11.00 -2.01 8.84
C SER A 234 12.16 -2.32 7.90
N GLU A 235 12.28 -3.57 7.48
CA GLU A 235 13.22 -3.99 6.42
C GLU A 235 12.70 -3.69 5.00
N VAL A 236 11.47 -3.23 4.86
CA VAL A 236 10.84 -2.90 3.56
C VAL A 236 10.43 -1.44 3.50
N PHE A 237 9.77 -0.94 4.54
CA PHE A 237 9.16 0.39 4.56
C PHE A 237 9.68 1.26 5.69
N PHE A 238 9.84 2.55 5.39
CA PHE A 238 9.96 3.60 6.38
C PHE A 238 8.80 4.58 6.17
N LEU A 239 7.86 4.62 7.13
CA LEU A 239 6.62 5.38 7.02
C LEU A 239 6.52 6.41 8.13
N GLN A 240 6.27 7.66 7.76
CA GLN A 240 6.11 8.76 8.70
C GLN A 240 4.79 9.49 8.42
N ARG A 241 4.22 10.05 9.49
CA ARG A 241 3.02 10.86 9.45
C ARG A 241 3.35 12.31 9.81
N LEU A 242 2.90 13.24 8.97
CA LEU A 242 2.88 14.67 9.26
C LEU A 242 1.45 15.04 9.65
N ALA A 243 1.29 15.77 10.78
CA ALA A 243 -0.04 16.19 11.21
C ALA A 243 0.03 17.48 12.04
N GLY A 244 -1.08 18.24 12.01
CA GLY A 244 -1.23 19.47 12.80
C GLY A 244 -1.16 20.74 11.96
N SER A 245 -0.77 21.83 12.59
CA SER A 245 -0.65 23.16 11.97
C SER A 245 0.64 23.86 12.38
N GLY A 246 1.22 24.62 11.45
CA GLY A 246 2.45 25.37 11.65
C GLY A 246 3.67 24.75 10.98
N ASP A 247 4.84 25.24 11.33
CA ASP A 247 6.11 24.86 10.70
C ASP A 247 6.75 23.66 11.39
N LEU A 248 7.38 22.80 10.58
CA LEU A 248 8.32 21.78 11.03
C LEU A 248 9.51 21.66 10.07
N ALA A 249 10.60 21.09 10.55
CA ALA A 249 11.73 20.71 9.72
C ALA A 249 11.60 19.25 9.29
N LEU A 250 11.65 19.00 7.99
CA LEU A 250 11.79 17.66 7.44
C LEU A 250 13.28 17.42 7.15
N PRO A 251 13.95 16.49 7.85
CA PRO A 251 15.36 16.21 7.64
C PRO A 251 15.66 15.75 6.21
N ALA A 252 16.88 16.00 5.74
CA ALA A 252 17.39 15.35 4.54
C ALA A 252 17.40 13.82 4.74
N ASP A 253 17.18 13.11 3.65
CA ASP A 253 17.23 11.65 3.62
C ASP A 253 17.90 11.22 2.31
N ASP A 254 18.68 10.17 2.35
CA ASP A 254 19.39 9.64 1.19
C ASP A 254 18.54 8.64 0.37
N ARG A 255 17.21 8.71 0.49
CA ARG A 255 16.22 7.90 -0.20
C ARG A 255 15.20 8.77 -0.91
N LEU A 256 14.68 8.25 -2.03
CA LEU A 256 13.48 8.83 -2.65
C LEU A 256 12.28 8.66 -1.70
N ARG A 257 11.51 9.71 -1.49
CA ARG A 257 10.32 9.71 -0.63
C ARG A 257 9.08 10.14 -1.40
N SER A 258 7.94 9.58 -1.06
CA SER A 258 6.63 10.02 -1.51
C SER A 258 5.93 10.76 -0.39
N LEU A 259 5.51 11.99 -0.59
CA LEU A 259 4.67 12.76 0.34
C LEU A 259 3.26 12.89 -0.24
N THR A 260 2.28 12.25 0.38
CA THR A 260 0.86 12.28 -0.03
C THR A 260 0.04 13.04 1.00
N VAL A 261 -0.67 14.09 0.59
CA VAL A 261 -1.54 14.88 1.46
C VAL A 261 -2.92 14.20 1.54
N LEU A 262 -3.28 13.73 2.73
CA LEU A 262 -4.53 13.01 2.98
C LEU A 262 -5.66 13.96 3.41
N ASP A 263 -5.32 15.09 4.05
CA ASP A 263 -6.25 16.14 4.42
C ASP A 263 -5.51 17.48 4.69
N GLY A 264 -6.22 18.61 4.56
CA GLY A 264 -5.62 19.95 4.71
C GLY A 264 -4.67 20.32 3.58
N GLY A 265 -3.62 21.07 3.89
CA GLY A 265 -2.60 21.54 2.97
C GLY A 265 -1.19 21.41 3.51
N VAL A 266 -0.23 21.18 2.62
CA VAL A 266 1.21 21.11 2.94
C VAL A 266 1.97 22.02 1.99
N THR A 267 2.82 22.92 2.52
CA THR A 267 3.73 23.73 1.71
C THR A 267 5.16 23.33 2.03
N LEU A 268 5.89 22.96 0.99
CA LEU A 268 7.31 22.62 1.07
C LEU A 268 8.16 23.78 0.60
N HIS A 269 9.24 24.08 1.36
CA HIS A 269 10.18 25.14 1.03
C HIS A 269 11.60 24.56 0.92
N ASP A 270 12.24 24.77 -0.25
CA ASP A 270 13.64 24.46 -0.53
C ASP A 270 14.33 25.74 -1.06
N GLY A 271 14.97 26.51 -0.18
CA GLY A 271 15.46 27.84 -0.50
C GLY A 271 14.34 28.76 -0.99
N ASP A 272 14.48 29.27 -2.22
CA ASP A 272 13.46 30.10 -2.87
C ASP A 272 12.37 29.34 -3.58
N THR A 273 12.48 27.98 -3.67
CA THR A 273 11.48 27.12 -4.29
C THR A 273 10.37 26.80 -3.30
N VAL A 274 9.13 26.99 -3.71
CA VAL A 274 7.93 26.68 -2.93
C VAL A 274 7.04 25.76 -3.72
N LEU A 275 6.59 24.67 -3.07
CA LEU A 275 5.63 23.73 -3.62
C LEU A 275 4.45 23.59 -2.64
N GLU A 276 3.28 24.00 -3.09
CA GLU A 276 2.02 23.83 -2.36
C GLU A 276 1.32 22.55 -2.79
N LEU A 277 0.88 21.77 -1.83
CA LEU A 277 0.16 20.51 -2.02
C LEU A 277 -1.17 20.57 -1.28
N ALA A 278 -2.26 20.34 -2.00
CA ALA A 278 -3.58 20.18 -1.45
C ALA A 278 -3.93 18.70 -1.22
N ARG A 279 -5.02 18.43 -0.53
CA ARG A 279 -5.56 17.09 -0.32
C ARG A 279 -5.65 16.30 -1.62
N GLY A 280 -5.16 15.06 -1.61
CA GLY A 280 -5.13 14.13 -2.74
C GLY A 280 -3.97 14.38 -3.71
N GLN A 281 -3.04 15.28 -3.40
CA GLN A 281 -1.84 15.48 -4.19
C GLN A 281 -0.64 14.77 -3.55
N THR A 282 0.26 14.31 -4.41
CA THR A 282 1.48 13.61 -4.03
C THR A 282 2.70 14.28 -4.67
N ALA A 283 3.74 14.48 -3.89
CA ALA A 283 5.06 14.90 -4.36
C ALA A 283 6.06 13.77 -4.22
N ALA A 284 6.88 13.56 -5.25
CA ALA A 284 8.10 12.78 -5.14
C ALA A 284 9.21 13.71 -4.62
N LEU A 285 9.83 13.36 -3.49
CA LEU A 285 10.93 14.09 -2.88
C LEU A 285 12.24 13.35 -3.17
N PRO A 286 13.09 13.89 -4.06
CA PRO A 286 14.37 13.30 -4.40
C PRO A 286 15.31 13.10 -3.22
N ALA A 287 16.13 12.07 -3.27
CA ALA A 287 17.13 11.76 -2.26
C ALA A 287 18.23 12.83 -2.12
N CYS A 288 18.46 13.60 -3.18
CA CYS A 288 19.47 14.69 -3.18
C CYS A 288 18.98 16.00 -2.56
N LEU A 289 17.71 16.07 -2.11
CA LEU A 289 17.20 17.26 -1.42
C LEU A 289 17.86 17.43 -0.05
N GLY A 290 18.19 18.67 0.27
CA GLY A 290 18.57 19.07 1.62
C GLY A 290 17.38 18.99 2.61
N PRO A 291 17.57 19.45 3.86
CA PRO A 291 16.47 19.57 4.80
C PRO A 291 15.46 20.62 4.30
N LEU A 292 14.17 20.30 4.39
CA LEU A 292 13.08 21.17 3.96
C LEU A 292 12.39 21.83 5.16
N ARG A 293 11.95 23.08 5.01
CA ARG A 293 10.91 23.63 5.88
C ARG A 293 9.54 23.19 5.33
N VAL A 294 8.72 22.67 6.20
CA VAL A 294 7.37 22.21 5.87
C VAL A 294 6.37 23.01 6.70
N GLU A 295 5.43 23.67 6.03
CA GLU A 295 4.31 24.34 6.65
C GLU A 295 3.05 23.50 6.49
N LEU A 296 2.36 23.23 7.59
CA LEU A 296 1.13 22.44 7.64
C LEU A 296 -0.08 23.37 7.90
N ASP A 297 -1.11 23.28 7.07
CA ASP A 297 -2.39 23.94 7.27
C ASP A 297 -3.47 22.92 7.60
N VAL A 298 -3.69 22.70 8.91
CA VAL A 298 -4.60 21.68 9.45
C VAL A 298 -4.41 20.34 8.72
N ALA A 299 -3.15 19.97 8.54
CA ALA A 299 -2.77 18.92 7.61
C ALA A 299 -2.72 17.54 8.25
N HIS A 300 -2.95 16.57 7.39
CA HIS A 300 -2.60 15.18 7.60
C HIS A 300 -1.97 14.63 6.32
N ALA A 301 -0.71 14.25 6.38
CA ALA A 301 0.03 13.74 5.23
C ALA A 301 0.87 12.51 5.63
N MET A 302 1.15 11.66 4.64
CA MET A 302 2.02 10.50 4.80
C MET A 302 3.26 10.64 3.95
N LEU A 303 4.41 10.40 4.58
CA LEU A 303 5.71 10.31 3.94
C LEU A 303 6.12 8.83 3.91
N CYS A 304 6.26 8.30 2.71
CA CYS A 304 6.59 6.91 2.48
C CYS A 304 7.92 6.79 1.74
N THR A 305 8.78 5.87 2.19
CA THR A 305 9.99 5.46 1.47
C THR A 305 10.28 4.00 1.77
N LEU A 306 11.19 3.40 1.00
CA LEU A 306 11.73 2.07 1.27
C LEU A 306 12.85 2.14 2.30
N ALA A 307 12.99 1.09 3.13
CA ALA A 307 13.98 1.02 4.20
C ALA A 307 15.43 0.82 3.70
#